data_3dc404eb0069489c95bfc083977edfeb
#
_entry.id   3dc404eb0069489c95bfc083977edfeb
#
_cell.length_a   1.000
_cell.length_b   1.000
_cell.length_c   1.000
_cell.angle_alpha   90.00
_cell.angle_beta   90.00
_cell.angle_gamma   90.00
#
_symmetry.space_group_name_H-M   'P 1'
#
loop_
_entity.id
_entity.type
_entity.pdbx_description
1 polymer ?
#
loop_
_entity_poly.entity_id
_entity_poly.type
_entity_poly.pdbx_seq_one_letter_code
_entity_poly.pdbx_strand_id
1 'polypeptide(L)'
;VRELSVPPTATVGPDDALTDMVARNAAEHPHDVGLRIQRGGTWEDVTYSAFATQVAGVAKGLVAGGVQPGDRVGLLAKTRYEWTVLDFAIWTAGAVVVPIYETSSADQIAWILSDSGARALVVENAEHAAAVDSVRDGAPELGPVWVIDDGGLDTLTAAGADVPDSELAARRATLTSASLATLIYTSGTTGRPKGCELTHANFLFEIRNGMSLLGDYLDEKGSLLLFIPLAHVLARVLQVGAINTRTVIGHTPDVKDLVGDLGRFQPSFVLAVPRVFEKVYNSAKATADEGGKGRIFDRAAQVAVDWSKAQDTGGPGLLLRAQHALFDKLVYSKLRAALGGRCRAAISGGAPLGERLGHFFRGMGVTVFEGYGLTETTAAAAVNHDAALRIGTVGRPLPGVDAAIADDGEVLLRGGIVMRGYWRNEQATREAIDADGWFHTGDIGELDTQGFLKITGRKKEILVTAGGKNVAPAVLEDRLRAHKLISQCIVVGDQRPYIAALITLDAEALPAWLKSRGKPESTTAAELREDAELLAELDAAVAEANKAVSHAEAIKKFRVLADDFTEDNGTLTPSLKLKRAVVMKEFGDEVEALYQKDPAAPRPSQARGGTLQQGR
;
A
#
# COMPACT_ATOMS: atom_id res chain seq x y z
N VAL A 1 12.96 -4.28 -23.72
CA VAL A 1 13.86 -3.12 -23.53
C VAL A 1 14.58 -3.30 -22.22
N ARG A 2 15.89 -3.05 -22.15
CA ARG A 2 16.67 -3.21 -20.92
C ARG A 2 16.77 -1.92 -20.11
N GLU A 3 16.61 -0.77 -20.74
CA GLU A 3 16.69 0.54 -20.11
C GLU A 3 15.71 1.51 -20.78
N LEU A 4 15.09 2.36 -19.99
CA LEU A 4 14.18 3.40 -20.44
C LEU A 4 14.42 4.65 -19.59
N SER A 5 14.71 5.77 -20.25
CA SER A 5 14.76 7.10 -19.63
C SER A 5 13.56 7.93 -20.06
N VAL A 6 12.86 8.52 -19.12
CA VAL A 6 11.72 9.41 -19.39
C VAL A 6 12.13 10.82 -18.98
N PRO A 7 12.15 11.81 -19.90
CA PRO A 7 12.50 13.18 -19.54
C PRO A 7 11.55 13.77 -18.47
N PRO A 8 12.05 14.57 -17.52
CA PRO A 8 11.21 15.25 -16.55
C PRO A 8 10.33 16.30 -17.22
N THR A 9 9.11 16.47 -16.75
CA THR A 9 8.17 17.51 -17.19
C THR A 9 8.29 18.77 -16.37
N ALA A 10 8.85 18.67 -15.16
CA ALA A 10 9.06 19.79 -14.25
C ALA A 10 10.34 19.61 -13.43
N THR A 11 10.92 20.72 -13.02
CA THR A 11 12.12 20.78 -12.19
C THR A 11 11.82 21.26 -10.77
N VAL A 12 12.71 20.96 -9.83
CA VAL A 12 12.68 21.47 -8.46
C VAL A 12 13.79 22.49 -8.33
N GLY A 13 13.45 23.69 -7.90
CA GLY A 13 14.41 24.75 -7.63
C GLY A 13 15.19 24.50 -6.33
N PRO A 14 16.40 25.06 -6.19
CA PRO A 14 17.23 24.86 -5.00
C PRO A 14 16.59 25.39 -3.72
N ASP A 15 15.78 26.45 -3.82
CA ASP A 15 15.15 27.13 -2.67
C ASP A 15 13.70 26.69 -2.44
N ASP A 16 13.18 25.73 -3.23
CA ASP A 16 11.81 25.23 -3.08
C ASP A 16 11.67 24.40 -1.81
N ALA A 17 10.54 24.57 -1.12
CA ALA A 17 10.19 23.77 0.07
C ALA A 17 8.70 23.39 0.08
N LEU A 18 8.38 22.29 0.76
CA LEU A 18 7.01 21.78 0.86
C LEU A 18 6.03 22.76 1.54
N THR A 19 6.55 23.61 2.42
CA THR A 19 5.75 24.64 3.12
C THR A 19 5.20 25.72 2.19
N ASP A 20 5.80 25.93 1.02
CA ASP A 20 5.43 27.01 0.11
C ASP A 20 4.03 26.84 -0.47
N MET A 21 3.55 25.59 -0.62
CA MET A 21 2.22 25.32 -1.15
C MET A 21 1.11 25.78 -0.19
N VAL A 22 1.32 25.68 1.12
CA VAL A 22 0.34 26.17 2.12
C VAL A 22 0.27 27.69 2.09
N ALA A 23 1.42 28.36 2.08
CA ALA A 23 1.50 29.81 2.00
C ALA A 23 0.87 30.35 0.70
N ARG A 24 1.18 29.74 -0.44
CA ARG A 24 0.61 30.10 -1.74
C ARG A 24 -0.91 29.94 -1.75
N ASN A 25 -1.43 28.79 -1.32
CA ASN A 25 -2.86 28.52 -1.35
C ASN A 25 -3.62 29.47 -0.41
N ALA A 26 -3.07 29.79 0.76
CA ALA A 26 -3.67 30.75 1.68
C ALA A 26 -3.67 32.18 1.12
N ALA A 27 -2.65 32.58 0.36
CA ALA A 27 -2.54 33.90 -0.25
C ALA A 27 -3.43 34.06 -1.49
N GLU A 28 -3.44 33.06 -2.39
CA GLU A 28 -4.12 33.12 -3.66
C GLU A 28 -5.56 32.61 -3.61
N HIS A 29 -5.87 31.68 -2.71
CA HIS A 29 -7.14 30.97 -2.59
C HIS A 29 -7.63 30.85 -1.12
N PRO A 30 -7.65 31.94 -0.33
CA PRO A 30 -7.88 31.89 1.12
C PRO A 30 -9.23 31.29 1.51
N HIS A 31 -10.25 31.41 0.66
CA HIS A 31 -11.62 30.98 0.94
C HIS A 31 -11.98 29.62 0.31
N ASP A 32 -11.10 29.07 -0.52
CA ASP A 32 -11.31 27.74 -1.10
C ASP A 32 -11.21 26.68 -0.01
N VAL A 33 -12.07 25.67 -0.09
CA VAL A 33 -12.04 24.52 0.82
C VAL A 33 -10.90 23.60 0.43
N GLY A 34 -9.93 23.43 1.32
CA GLY A 34 -8.80 22.53 1.11
C GLY A 34 -8.98 21.17 1.81
N LEU A 35 -9.63 21.18 2.96
CA LEU A 35 -9.82 19.98 3.78
C LEU A 35 -11.24 19.92 4.32
N ARG A 36 -11.65 18.71 4.74
CA ARG A 36 -12.89 18.46 5.48
C ARG A 36 -12.60 17.61 6.70
N ILE A 37 -13.15 18.04 7.84
CA ILE A 37 -13.03 17.33 9.12
C ILE A 37 -14.34 16.62 9.42
N GLN A 38 -14.27 15.36 9.80
CA GLN A 38 -15.44 14.62 10.27
C GLN A 38 -15.70 14.94 11.75
N ARG A 39 -16.89 15.45 12.05
CA ARG A 39 -17.36 15.70 13.42
C ARG A 39 -18.81 15.24 13.57
N GLY A 40 -19.06 14.35 14.52
CA GLY A 40 -20.42 13.86 14.78
C GLY A 40 -21.14 13.24 13.57
N GLY A 41 -20.40 12.63 12.64
CA GLY A 41 -20.96 12.02 11.44
C GLY A 41 -21.20 12.99 10.27
N THR A 42 -20.86 14.26 10.42
CA THR A 42 -20.91 15.29 9.36
C THR A 42 -19.51 15.75 8.96
N TRP A 43 -19.39 16.28 7.74
CA TRP A 43 -18.15 16.84 7.23
C TRP A 43 -18.21 18.37 7.30
N GLU A 44 -17.24 18.98 7.99
CA GLU A 44 -17.08 20.41 8.12
C GLU A 44 -15.95 20.91 7.22
N ASP A 45 -16.19 21.96 6.47
CA ASP A 45 -15.23 22.54 5.53
C ASP A 45 -14.15 23.34 6.27
N VAL A 46 -12.89 23.17 5.84
CA VAL A 46 -11.73 23.95 6.29
C VAL A 46 -11.13 24.66 5.08
N THR A 47 -11.11 25.99 5.13
CA THR A 47 -10.52 26.82 4.08
C THR A 47 -8.99 26.82 4.16
N TYR A 48 -8.31 27.18 3.07
CA TYR A 48 -6.85 27.29 3.08
C TYR A 48 -6.35 28.36 4.05
N SER A 49 -7.10 29.47 4.24
CA SER A 49 -6.77 30.48 5.25
C SER A 49 -6.81 29.89 6.67
N ALA A 50 -7.86 29.13 7.00
CA ALA A 50 -8.01 28.49 8.30
C ALA A 50 -6.93 27.41 8.53
N PHE A 51 -6.65 26.59 7.50
CA PHE A 51 -5.61 25.58 7.56
C PHE A 51 -4.22 26.18 7.78
N ALA A 52 -3.86 27.22 7.02
CA ALA A 52 -2.57 27.90 7.15
C ALA A 52 -2.41 28.57 8.55
N THR A 53 -3.50 29.16 9.08
CA THR A 53 -3.49 29.74 10.43
C THR A 53 -3.22 28.67 11.48
N GLN A 54 -3.85 27.52 11.38
CA GLN A 54 -3.65 26.41 12.31
C GLN A 54 -2.25 25.83 12.20
N VAL A 55 -1.75 25.61 10.99
CA VAL A 55 -0.37 25.15 10.74
C VAL A 55 0.65 26.11 11.36
N ALA A 56 0.48 27.42 11.15
CA ALA A 56 1.38 28.42 11.72
C ALA A 56 1.31 28.46 13.27
N GLY A 57 0.10 28.37 13.85
CA GLY A 57 -0.08 28.35 15.31
C GLY A 57 0.62 27.15 15.96
N VAL A 58 0.42 25.94 15.39
CA VAL A 58 1.07 24.72 15.87
C VAL A 58 2.59 24.78 15.67
N ALA A 59 3.07 25.30 14.52
CA ALA A 59 4.50 25.48 14.28
C ALA A 59 5.16 26.40 15.31
N LYS A 60 4.52 27.52 15.63
CA LYS A 60 4.98 28.43 16.70
C LYS A 60 5.03 27.73 18.07
N GLY A 61 4.04 26.85 18.34
CA GLY A 61 4.04 26.04 19.55
C GLY A 61 5.22 25.07 19.62
N LEU A 62 5.56 24.43 18.51
CA LEU A 62 6.75 23.57 18.43
C LEU A 62 8.04 24.37 18.68
N VAL A 63 8.13 25.58 18.12
CA VAL A 63 9.24 26.51 18.38
C VAL A 63 9.34 26.89 19.86
N ALA A 64 8.21 27.26 20.48
CA ALA A 64 8.15 27.56 21.90
C ALA A 64 8.50 26.35 22.78
N GLY A 65 8.17 25.14 22.31
CA GLY A 65 8.54 23.87 22.94
C GLY A 65 10.02 23.48 22.76
N GLY A 66 10.84 24.34 22.12
CA GLY A 66 12.29 24.16 21.98
C GLY A 66 12.73 23.45 20.71
N VAL A 67 11.84 23.13 19.78
CA VAL A 67 12.18 22.51 18.50
C VAL A 67 13.04 23.46 17.64
N GLN A 68 14.19 22.97 17.20
CA GLN A 68 15.13 23.72 16.38
C GLN A 68 15.08 23.26 14.91
N PRO A 69 15.52 24.09 13.94
CA PRO A 69 15.67 23.67 12.56
C PRO A 69 16.53 22.41 12.44
N GLY A 70 16.04 21.42 11.68
CA GLY A 70 16.69 20.11 11.51
C GLY A 70 16.44 19.09 12.63
N ASP A 71 15.77 19.47 13.71
CA ASP A 71 15.35 18.50 14.72
C ASP A 71 14.34 17.51 14.15
N ARG A 72 14.41 16.27 14.65
CA ARG A 72 13.45 15.23 14.31
C ARG A 72 12.29 15.27 15.30
N VAL A 73 11.08 15.37 14.77
CA VAL A 73 9.84 15.35 15.56
C VAL A 73 9.04 14.10 15.18
N GLY A 74 8.82 13.24 16.16
CA GLY A 74 8.01 12.04 15.98
C GLY A 74 6.53 12.38 15.83
N LEU A 75 5.82 11.59 15.03
CA LEU A 75 4.37 11.68 14.85
C LEU A 75 3.76 10.29 14.84
N LEU A 76 3.04 9.94 15.91
CA LEU A 76 2.44 8.64 16.17
C LEU A 76 0.93 8.78 16.30
N ALA A 77 0.21 8.67 15.19
CA ALA A 77 -1.24 8.80 15.15
C ALA A 77 -1.82 8.12 13.92
N LYS A 78 -3.09 7.76 14.00
CA LYS A 78 -3.91 7.31 12.86
C LYS A 78 -4.03 8.39 11.79
N THR A 79 -4.54 7.98 10.63
CA THR A 79 -4.89 8.91 9.54
C THR A 79 -6.04 9.81 9.97
N ARG A 80 -5.73 11.08 10.23
CA ARG A 80 -6.67 12.10 10.73
C ARG A 80 -6.24 13.49 10.30
N TYR A 81 -7.15 14.45 10.40
CA TYR A 81 -6.91 15.85 10.00
C TYR A 81 -5.68 16.45 10.71
N GLU A 82 -5.56 16.22 12.01
CA GLU A 82 -4.47 16.75 12.83
C GLU A 82 -3.10 16.23 12.37
N TRP A 83 -3.06 15.03 11.79
CA TRP A 83 -1.85 14.47 11.19
C TRP A 83 -1.34 15.37 10.05
N THR A 84 -2.26 15.83 9.17
CA THR A 84 -1.92 16.74 8.06
C THR A 84 -1.46 18.10 8.60
N VAL A 85 -2.13 18.66 9.60
CA VAL A 85 -1.71 19.91 10.25
C VAL A 85 -0.30 19.79 10.81
N LEU A 86 -0.03 18.70 11.55
CA LEU A 86 1.27 18.45 12.19
C LEU A 86 2.40 18.25 11.17
N ASP A 87 2.14 17.55 10.08
CA ASP A 87 3.12 17.33 9.01
C ASP A 87 3.64 18.67 8.47
N PHE A 88 2.74 19.55 8.09
CA PHE A 88 3.09 20.89 7.60
C PHE A 88 3.61 21.82 8.72
N ALA A 89 3.13 21.70 9.95
CA ALA A 89 3.60 22.51 11.07
C ALA A 89 5.04 22.18 11.46
N ILE A 90 5.41 20.90 11.45
CA ILE A 90 6.78 20.46 11.73
C ILE A 90 7.75 21.00 10.64
N TRP A 91 7.38 20.93 9.37
CA TRP A 91 8.16 21.53 8.29
C TRP A 91 8.24 23.06 8.41
N THR A 92 7.12 23.72 8.79
CA THR A 92 7.09 25.18 8.99
C THR A 92 7.98 25.60 10.14
N ALA A 93 8.13 24.77 11.17
CA ALA A 93 9.10 24.96 12.25
C ALA A 93 10.55 24.69 11.81
N GLY A 94 10.80 24.28 10.57
CA GLY A 94 12.10 23.93 10.03
C GLY A 94 12.59 22.54 10.42
N ALA A 95 11.73 21.71 10.97
CA ALA A 95 12.06 20.39 11.52
C ALA A 95 11.73 19.24 10.56
N VAL A 96 12.17 18.04 10.92
CA VAL A 96 12.06 16.80 10.15
C VAL A 96 11.00 15.90 10.78
N VAL A 97 10.04 15.44 9.98
CA VAL A 97 8.98 14.54 10.46
C VAL A 97 9.49 13.10 10.53
N VAL A 98 9.25 12.44 11.66
CA VAL A 98 9.50 10.99 11.83
C VAL A 98 8.15 10.29 12.06
N PRO A 99 7.49 9.81 11.01
CA PRO A 99 6.22 9.13 11.15
C PRO A 99 6.42 7.76 11.79
N ILE A 100 5.53 7.43 12.72
CA ILE A 100 5.49 6.16 13.42
C ILE A 100 4.08 5.60 13.25
N TYR A 101 3.97 4.33 12.85
CA TYR A 101 2.66 3.70 12.73
C TYR A 101 1.99 3.58 14.10
N GLU A 102 0.70 3.84 14.15
CA GLU A 102 -0.12 3.77 15.37
C GLU A 102 -0.14 2.38 16.00
N THR A 103 0.13 1.35 15.19
CA THR A 103 0.17 -0.06 15.61
C THR A 103 1.59 -0.52 15.99
N SER A 104 2.57 0.37 16.00
CA SER A 104 3.95 0.03 16.36
C SER A 104 4.04 -0.44 17.81
N SER A 105 4.76 -1.55 18.02
CA SER A 105 5.08 -2.03 19.36
C SER A 105 5.98 -1.06 20.13
N ALA A 106 5.99 -1.16 21.45
CA ALA A 106 6.86 -0.34 22.30
C ALA A 106 8.34 -0.45 21.88
N ASP A 107 8.82 -1.64 21.52
CA ASP A 107 10.19 -1.87 21.04
C ASP A 107 10.46 -1.15 19.70
N GLN A 108 9.49 -1.15 18.79
CA GLN A 108 9.61 -0.42 17.52
C GLN A 108 9.63 1.10 17.76
N ILE A 109 8.76 1.59 18.62
CA ILE A 109 8.73 3.01 19.03
C ILE A 109 10.09 3.40 19.64
N ALA A 110 10.60 2.61 20.59
CA ALA A 110 11.91 2.84 21.22
C ALA A 110 13.03 2.92 20.18
N TRP A 111 13.05 1.97 19.25
CA TRP A 111 14.06 1.94 18.20
C TRP A 111 13.99 3.18 17.30
N ILE A 112 12.80 3.53 16.80
CA ILE A 112 12.61 4.67 15.89
C ILE A 112 13.02 5.97 16.57
N LEU A 113 12.58 6.20 17.81
CA LEU A 113 12.90 7.40 18.58
C LEU A 113 14.40 7.51 18.87
N SER A 114 15.03 6.41 19.26
CA SER A 114 16.46 6.36 19.57
C SER A 114 17.32 6.56 18.32
N ASP A 115 17.06 5.80 17.25
CA ASP A 115 17.86 5.83 16.03
C ASP A 115 17.72 7.18 15.30
N SER A 116 16.50 7.72 15.20
CA SER A 116 16.26 9.04 14.62
C SER A 116 16.84 10.17 15.47
N GLY A 117 17.02 9.96 16.76
CA GLY A 117 17.35 11.00 17.73
C GLY A 117 16.22 12.04 17.82
N ALA A 118 14.98 11.58 17.90
CA ALA A 118 13.82 12.46 18.00
C ALA A 118 13.89 13.36 19.23
N ARG A 119 13.68 14.67 19.01
CA ARG A 119 13.72 15.70 20.08
C ARG A 119 12.38 15.98 20.70
N ALA A 120 11.31 15.72 19.96
CA ALA A 120 9.93 15.91 20.40
C ALA A 120 9.04 14.86 19.75
N LEU A 121 7.84 14.67 20.30
CA LEU A 121 6.89 13.68 19.80
C LEU A 121 5.46 14.19 19.97
N VAL A 122 4.64 13.95 18.96
CA VAL A 122 3.19 14.10 19.07
C VAL A 122 2.56 12.71 18.93
N VAL A 123 1.71 12.34 19.87
CA VAL A 123 1.00 11.06 19.88
C VAL A 123 -0.51 11.30 19.83
N GLU A 124 -1.25 10.29 19.36
CA GLU A 124 -2.70 10.40 19.23
C GLU A 124 -3.41 10.50 20.58
N ASN A 125 -3.14 9.56 21.48
CA ASN A 125 -3.93 9.35 22.69
C ASN A 125 -3.07 8.95 23.90
N ALA A 126 -3.72 8.79 25.05
CA ALA A 126 -3.07 8.42 26.31
C ALA A 126 -2.42 7.02 26.26
N GLU A 127 -2.96 6.08 25.48
CA GLU A 127 -2.38 4.73 25.33
C GLU A 127 -1.02 4.81 24.62
N HIS A 128 -0.95 5.58 23.53
CA HIS A 128 0.32 5.84 22.85
C HIS A 128 1.32 6.57 23.75
N ALA A 129 0.85 7.55 24.53
CA ALA A 129 1.73 8.24 25.50
C ALA A 129 2.30 7.27 26.54
N ALA A 130 1.48 6.38 27.09
CA ALA A 130 1.93 5.37 28.05
C ALA A 130 2.92 4.38 27.42
N ALA A 131 2.71 3.98 26.16
CA ALA A 131 3.66 3.12 25.44
C ALA A 131 5.03 3.82 25.28
N VAL A 132 5.03 5.11 24.94
CA VAL A 132 6.26 5.92 24.83
C VAL A 132 6.95 6.04 26.19
N ASP A 133 6.20 6.35 27.26
CA ASP A 133 6.76 6.49 28.61
C ASP A 133 7.41 5.19 29.10
N SER A 134 6.86 4.03 28.73
CA SER A 134 7.43 2.72 29.09
C SER A 134 8.82 2.45 28.49
N VAL A 135 9.18 3.18 27.43
CA VAL A 135 10.45 3.01 26.70
C VAL A 135 11.31 4.28 26.66
N ARG A 136 10.93 5.29 27.40
CA ARG A 136 11.56 6.62 27.39
C ARG A 136 13.05 6.59 27.70
N ASP A 137 13.48 5.69 28.59
CA ASP A 137 14.89 5.51 28.94
C ASP A 137 15.74 5.09 27.72
N GLY A 138 15.13 4.44 26.72
CA GLY A 138 15.75 4.07 25.45
C GLY A 138 15.87 5.22 24.45
N ALA A 139 15.24 6.38 24.70
CA ALA A 139 15.23 7.56 23.84
C ALA A 139 15.66 8.82 24.62
N PRO A 140 16.92 8.90 25.06
CA PRO A 140 17.39 9.95 25.98
C PRO A 140 17.33 11.37 25.40
N GLU A 141 17.26 11.50 24.09
CA GLU A 141 17.13 12.81 23.42
C GLU A 141 15.69 13.33 23.34
N LEU A 142 14.70 12.50 23.67
CA LEU A 142 13.29 12.84 23.60
C LEU A 142 12.90 13.85 24.70
N GLY A 143 12.50 15.03 24.27
CA GLY A 143 11.98 16.09 25.12
C GLY A 143 10.45 16.03 25.31
N PRO A 144 9.71 17.07 24.92
CA PRO A 144 8.27 17.14 25.14
C PRO A 144 7.49 16.12 24.30
N VAL A 145 6.39 15.65 24.89
CA VAL A 145 5.38 14.80 24.22
C VAL A 145 4.03 15.49 24.35
N TRP A 146 3.31 15.66 23.23
CA TRP A 146 1.96 16.20 23.20
C TRP A 146 0.98 15.13 22.76
N VAL A 147 -0.22 15.14 23.33
CA VAL A 147 -1.29 14.17 23.07
C VAL A 147 -2.42 14.88 22.33
N ILE A 148 -2.73 14.43 21.12
CA ILE A 148 -3.73 15.06 20.25
C ILE A 148 -5.10 15.06 20.93
N ASP A 149 -5.54 13.92 21.44
CA ASP A 149 -6.87 13.75 22.03
C ASP A 149 -7.06 14.53 23.34
N ASP A 150 -5.96 14.94 23.99
CA ASP A 150 -5.96 15.79 25.18
C ASP A 150 -5.79 17.30 24.83
N GLY A 151 -6.10 17.69 23.60
CA GLY A 151 -5.98 19.07 23.13
C GLY A 151 -4.54 19.52 22.85
N GLY A 152 -3.66 18.59 22.46
CA GLY A 152 -2.24 18.88 22.21
C GLY A 152 -1.99 19.96 21.17
N LEU A 153 -2.81 20.06 20.11
CA LEU A 153 -2.68 21.12 19.11
C LEU A 153 -3.07 22.49 19.68
N ASP A 154 -4.10 22.55 20.49
CA ASP A 154 -4.53 23.80 21.15
C ASP A 154 -3.47 24.24 22.17
N THR A 155 -2.90 23.31 22.92
CA THR A 155 -1.79 23.54 23.86
C THR A 155 -0.56 24.09 23.12
N LEU A 156 -0.19 23.51 21.99
CA LEU A 156 0.90 24.01 21.14
C LEU A 156 0.59 25.41 20.63
N THR A 157 -0.61 25.63 20.09
CA THR A 157 -1.01 26.93 19.56
C THR A 157 -0.97 28.01 20.64
N ALA A 158 -1.45 27.71 21.84
CA ALA A 158 -1.41 28.64 22.98
C ALA A 158 0.02 28.95 23.44
N ALA A 159 0.89 27.93 23.51
CA ALA A 159 2.30 28.09 23.86
C ALA A 159 3.07 28.92 22.82
N GLY A 160 2.66 28.89 21.57
CA GLY A 160 3.27 29.64 20.48
C GLY A 160 2.78 31.10 20.34
N ALA A 161 1.85 31.56 21.18
CA ALA A 161 1.21 32.88 21.01
C ALA A 161 2.19 34.05 20.96
N ASP A 162 3.28 34.01 21.71
CA ASP A 162 4.29 35.05 21.77
C ASP A 162 5.41 34.89 20.71
N VAL A 163 5.41 33.80 19.92
CA VAL A 163 6.37 33.59 18.84
C VAL A 163 5.97 34.41 17.62
N PRO A 164 6.83 35.36 17.17
CA PRO A 164 6.47 36.24 16.07
C PRO A 164 6.51 35.50 14.71
N ASP A 165 5.72 35.99 13.74
CA ASP A 165 5.74 35.45 12.36
C ASP A 165 7.11 35.52 11.71
N SER A 166 7.92 36.50 12.08
CA SER A 166 9.31 36.65 11.61
C SER A 166 10.20 35.47 11.97
N GLU A 167 9.93 34.77 13.07
CA GLU A 167 10.66 33.55 13.43
C GLU A 167 10.35 32.41 12.44
N LEU A 168 9.08 32.21 12.08
CA LEU A 168 8.74 31.22 11.06
C LEU A 168 9.32 31.58 9.70
N ALA A 169 9.32 32.85 9.33
CA ALA A 169 9.94 33.33 8.10
C ALA A 169 11.45 33.08 8.09
N ALA A 170 12.15 33.32 9.21
CA ALA A 170 13.57 33.03 9.36
C ALA A 170 13.87 31.54 9.21
N ARG A 171 13.03 30.66 9.80
CA ARG A 171 13.16 29.22 9.67
C ARG A 171 12.92 28.75 8.24
N ARG A 172 11.90 29.30 7.55
CA ARG A 172 11.66 29.02 6.13
C ARG A 172 12.89 29.38 5.28
N ALA A 173 13.55 30.49 5.57
CA ALA A 173 14.74 30.91 4.85
C ALA A 173 15.94 29.94 5.02
N THR A 174 15.93 29.07 6.01
CA THR A 174 16.97 28.03 6.19
C THR A 174 16.66 26.76 5.41
N LEU A 175 15.42 26.56 4.94
CA LEU A 175 15.04 25.39 4.19
C LEU A 175 15.41 25.56 2.71
N THR A 176 15.99 24.50 2.17
CA THR A 176 16.25 24.32 0.74
C THR A 176 15.57 23.04 0.26
N SER A 177 15.49 22.82 -1.03
CA SER A 177 14.97 21.58 -1.57
C SER A 177 15.79 20.34 -1.15
N ALA A 178 17.10 20.53 -0.87
CA ALA A 178 17.97 19.47 -0.36
C ALA A 178 17.82 19.21 1.15
N SER A 179 17.10 20.08 1.89
CA SER A 179 16.82 19.85 3.32
C SER A 179 16.04 18.56 3.52
N LEU A 180 16.34 17.85 4.61
CA LEU A 180 15.62 16.63 4.99
C LEU A 180 14.18 16.98 5.38
N ALA A 181 13.20 16.35 4.74
CA ALA A 181 11.79 16.52 5.05
C ALA A 181 11.32 15.47 6.05
N THR A 182 11.78 14.24 5.90
CA THR A 182 11.30 13.13 6.74
C THR A 182 12.28 11.98 6.80
N LEU A 183 12.21 11.23 7.91
CA LEU A 183 12.82 9.90 8.06
C LEU A 183 11.69 8.87 8.16
N ILE A 184 11.52 8.05 7.13
CA ILE A 184 10.51 6.98 7.13
C ILE A 184 11.20 5.65 7.38
N TYR A 185 10.80 4.97 8.45
CA TYR A 185 11.39 3.70 8.82
C TYR A 185 10.72 2.54 8.09
N THR A 186 11.52 1.77 7.34
CA THR A 186 11.06 0.59 6.61
C THR A 186 11.52 -0.68 7.32
N SER A 187 10.59 -1.63 7.47
CA SER A 187 10.94 -2.98 7.91
C SER A 187 11.62 -3.71 6.76
N GLY A 188 12.95 -3.73 6.77
CA GLY A 188 13.70 -4.61 5.88
C GLY A 188 13.34 -6.08 6.15
N THR A 189 13.52 -6.95 5.16
CA THR A 189 13.26 -8.40 5.29
C THR A 189 14.19 -9.08 6.33
N THR A 190 15.25 -8.39 6.76
CA THR A 190 16.22 -8.89 7.73
C THR A 190 16.72 -7.73 8.59
N GLY A 191 16.46 -7.77 9.91
CA GLY A 191 17.00 -6.83 10.87
C GLY A 191 16.04 -5.72 11.34
N ARG A 192 16.60 -4.74 12.06
CA ARG A 192 15.84 -3.58 12.55
C ARG A 192 15.44 -2.64 11.41
N PRO A 193 14.30 -1.94 11.50
CA PRO A 193 13.89 -0.95 10.52
C PRO A 193 14.98 0.11 10.27
N LYS A 194 15.16 0.50 9.01
CA LYS A 194 16.10 1.54 8.59
C LYS A 194 15.33 2.81 8.20
N GLY A 195 15.81 3.96 8.63
CA GLY A 195 15.23 5.26 8.29
C GLY A 195 15.65 5.70 6.89
N CYS A 196 14.70 5.80 5.97
CA CYS A 196 14.92 6.39 4.64
C CYS A 196 14.94 7.90 4.73
N GLU A 197 16.01 8.55 4.26
CA GLU A 197 16.15 10.00 4.20
C GLU A 197 15.49 10.56 2.94
N LEU A 198 14.32 11.18 3.10
CA LEU A 198 13.61 11.84 2.01
C LEU A 198 13.69 13.36 2.20
N THR A 199 14.12 14.06 1.15
CA THR A 199 14.27 15.52 1.13
C THR A 199 13.00 16.20 0.64
N HIS A 200 12.91 17.53 0.83
CA HIS A 200 11.88 18.34 0.19
C HIS A 200 11.89 18.16 -1.33
N ALA A 201 13.08 18.04 -1.94
CA ALA A 201 13.23 17.81 -3.38
C ALA A 201 12.59 16.49 -3.84
N ASN A 202 12.75 15.41 -3.07
CA ASN A 202 12.16 14.13 -3.42
C ASN A 202 10.64 14.22 -3.53
N PHE A 203 9.97 14.79 -2.53
CA PHE A 203 8.51 14.99 -2.57
C PHE A 203 8.07 15.94 -3.67
N LEU A 204 8.76 17.08 -3.82
CA LEU A 204 8.41 18.06 -4.85
C LEU A 204 8.60 17.49 -6.26
N PHE A 205 9.64 16.68 -6.46
CA PHE A 205 9.87 15.98 -7.72
C PHE A 205 8.73 15.02 -8.05
N GLU A 206 8.35 14.16 -7.08
CA GLU A 206 7.25 13.21 -7.21
C GLU A 206 5.93 13.93 -7.53
N ILE A 207 5.63 14.99 -6.81
CA ILE A 207 4.39 15.76 -6.98
C ILE A 207 4.35 16.44 -8.34
N ARG A 208 5.43 17.09 -8.76
CA ARG A 208 5.47 17.85 -10.01
C ARG A 208 5.49 16.96 -11.25
N ASN A 209 6.12 15.81 -11.19
CA ASN A 209 6.26 14.89 -12.32
C ASN A 209 5.22 13.75 -12.28
N GLY A 210 5.00 13.13 -11.13
CA GLY A 210 4.08 11.99 -10.98
C GLY A 210 2.62 12.41 -10.94
N MET A 211 2.25 13.38 -10.09
CA MET A 211 0.85 13.78 -9.96
C MET A 211 0.33 14.54 -11.17
N SER A 212 1.19 15.13 -12.00
CA SER A 212 0.77 15.72 -13.27
C SER A 212 0.10 14.70 -14.20
N LEU A 213 0.43 13.40 -14.08
CA LEU A 213 -0.20 12.31 -14.83
C LEU A 213 -1.63 12.00 -14.37
N LEU A 214 -2.03 12.47 -13.19
CA LEU A 214 -3.34 12.29 -12.57
C LEU A 214 -4.14 13.61 -12.52
N GLY A 215 -3.72 14.64 -13.25
CA GLY A 215 -4.28 15.99 -13.20
C GLY A 215 -5.78 16.08 -13.51
N ASP A 216 -6.33 15.14 -14.27
CA ASP A 216 -7.77 15.08 -14.56
C ASP A 216 -8.63 14.61 -13.37
N TYR A 217 -7.99 14.12 -12.30
CA TYR A 217 -8.63 13.57 -11.10
C TYR A 217 -8.26 14.32 -9.82
N LEU A 218 -7.06 14.89 -9.79
CA LEU A 218 -6.47 15.59 -8.65
C LEU A 218 -6.25 17.06 -8.99
N ASP A 219 -7.35 17.81 -9.00
CA ASP A 219 -7.45 19.23 -9.27
C ASP A 219 -8.35 19.93 -8.23
N GLU A 220 -8.62 21.22 -8.40
CA GLU A 220 -9.48 22.01 -7.50
C GLU A 220 -10.96 21.57 -7.46
N LYS A 221 -11.39 20.70 -8.37
CA LYS A 221 -12.74 20.10 -8.39
C LYS A 221 -12.73 18.70 -7.81
N GLY A 222 -11.55 18.14 -7.62
CA GLY A 222 -11.33 16.80 -7.09
C GLY A 222 -11.52 16.73 -5.59
N SER A 223 -11.72 15.51 -5.13
CA SER A 223 -11.76 15.19 -3.70
C SER A 223 -11.18 13.81 -3.43
N LEU A 224 -10.40 13.70 -2.35
CA LEU A 224 -9.66 12.52 -1.94
C LEU A 224 -10.00 12.17 -0.49
N LEU A 225 -10.47 10.95 -0.24
CA LEU A 225 -10.63 10.42 1.12
C LEU A 225 -9.44 9.54 1.47
N LEU A 226 -8.66 9.96 2.46
CA LEU A 226 -7.50 9.24 2.96
C LEU A 226 -7.89 8.35 4.14
N PHE A 227 -7.57 7.08 4.06
CA PHE A 227 -7.78 6.07 5.11
C PHE A 227 -6.60 5.10 5.27
N ILE A 228 -5.65 5.13 4.32
CA ILE A 228 -4.37 4.42 4.47
C ILE A 228 -3.49 5.20 5.44
N PRO A 229 -2.71 4.53 6.31
CA PRO A 229 -1.83 5.22 7.26
C PRO A 229 -0.96 6.29 6.60
N LEU A 230 -1.02 7.51 7.12
CA LEU A 230 -0.18 8.62 6.65
C LEU A 230 1.30 8.44 7.02
N ALA A 231 1.61 7.52 7.93
CA ALA A 231 2.98 7.06 8.15
C ALA A 231 3.57 6.33 6.92
N HIS A 232 2.72 5.85 6.00
CA HIS A 232 3.14 5.24 4.75
C HIS A 232 3.39 6.30 3.68
N VAL A 233 4.54 6.23 2.99
CA VAL A 233 4.98 7.24 2.02
C VAL A 233 3.95 7.52 0.91
N LEU A 234 3.25 6.51 0.39
CA LEU A 234 2.29 6.67 -0.70
C LEU A 234 1.09 7.56 -0.30
N ALA A 235 0.49 7.30 0.87
CA ALA A 235 -0.61 8.13 1.37
C ALA A 235 -0.15 9.57 1.62
N ARG A 236 1.07 9.72 2.11
CA ARG A 236 1.65 11.01 2.43
C ARG A 236 1.99 11.84 1.19
N VAL A 237 2.54 11.23 0.14
CA VAL A 237 2.77 11.91 -1.15
C VAL A 237 1.43 12.38 -1.75
N LEU A 238 0.39 11.56 -1.70
CA LEU A 238 -0.93 11.97 -2.17
C LEU A 238 -1.55 13.08 -1.32
N GLN A 239 -1.37 13.05 0.01
CA GLN A 239 -1.77 14.16 0.90
C GLN A 239 -1.11 15.48 0.47
N VAL A 240 0.21 15.47 0.35
CA VAL A 240 0.99 16.67 -0.01
C VAL A 240 0.63 17.13 -1.43
N GLY A 241 0.50 16.20 -2.35
CA GLY A 241 0.09 16.49 -3.73
C GLY A 241 -1.30 17.06 -3.83
N ALA A 242 -2.25 16.57 -3.05
CA ALA A 242 -3.61 17.11 -3.00
C ALA A 242 -3.64 18.56 -2.46
N ILE A 243 -2.83 18.89 -1.45
CA ILE A 243 -2.64 20.29 -1.03
C ILE A 243 -2.04 21.12 -2.19
N ASN A 244 -1.07 20.59 -2.90
CA ASN A 244 -0.44 21.30 -4.03
C ASN A 244 -1.41 21.58 -5.18
N THR A 245 -2.32 20.64 -5.50
CA THR A 245 -3.31 20.76 -6.59
C THR A 245 -4.63 21.35 -6.13
N ARG A 246 -4.78 21.68 -4.85
CA ARG A 246 -6.02 22.15 -4.22
C ARG A 246 -7.18 21.15 -4.26
N THR A 247 -6.87 19.86 -4.37
CA THR A 247 -7.84 18.78 -4.22
C THR A 247 -8.31 18.69 -2.78
N VAL A 248 -9.63 18.62 -2.55
CA VAL A 248 -10.20 18.57 -1.19
C VAL A 248 -9.89 17.24 -0.51
N ILE A 249 -9.30 17.29 0.68
CA ILE A 249 -8.91 16.10 1.46
C ILE A 249 -9.87 15.88 2.62
N GLY A 250 -10.37 14.65 2.77
CA GLY A 250 -10.96 14.13 3.99
C GLY A 250 -10.14 12.98 4.56
N HIS A 251 -10.31 12.70 5.85
CA HIS A 251 -9.61 11.61 6.54
C HIS A 251 -10.61 10.70 7.24
N THR A 252 -10.37 9.39 7.15
CA THR A 252 -11.11 8.36 7.88
C THR A 252 -10.10 7.53 8.70
N PRO A 253 -10.12 7.62 10.02
CA PRO A 253 -9.17 6.89 10.88
C PRO A 253 -9.53 5.42 11.06
N ASP A 254 -10.78 5.03 10.87
CA ASP A 254 -11.28 3.67 11.05
C ASP A 254 -11.81 3.09 9.74
N VAL A 255 -11.14 2.04 9.24
CA VAL A 255 -11.53 1.33 8.01
C VAL A 255 -12.88 0.60 8.15
N LYS A 256 -13.35 0.33 9.38
CA LYS A 256 -14.66 -0.32 9.60
C LYS A 256 -15.81 0.53 9.09
N ASP A 257 -15.70 1.85 9.18
CA ASP A 257 -16.73 2.80 8.73
C ASP A 257 -16.49 3.30 7.29
N LEU A 258 -15.49 2.79 6.61
CA LEU A 258 -15.02 3.30 5.31
C LEU A 258 -16.14 3.42 4.27
N VAL A 259 -17.00 2.41 4.13
CA VAL A 259 -18.09 2.45 3.12
C VAL A 259 -19.09 3.57 3.44
N GLY A 260 -19.42 3.76 4.73
CA GLY A 260 -20.27 4.86 5.17
C GLY A 260 -19.63 6.23 4.90
N ASP A 261 -18.34 6.35 5.16
CA ASP A 261 -17.59 7.58 4.94
C ASP A 261 -17.42 7.89 3.45
N LEU A 262 -17.14 6.88 2.62
CA LEU A 262 -17.14 7.03 1.14
C LEU A 262 -18.49 7.56 0.65
N GLY A 263 -19.60 7.02 1.16
CA GLY A 263 -20.96 7.46 0.80
C GLY A 263 -21.24 8.92 1.22
N ARG A 264 -20.76 9.35 2.38
CA ARG A 264 -20.97 10.72 2.91
C ARG A 264 -20.01 11.75 2.30
N PHE A 265 -18.74 11.39 2.16
CA PHE A 265 -17.71 12.28 1.60
C PHE A 265 -17.78 12.41 0.08
N GLN A 266 -18.14 11.34 -0.61
CA GLN A 266 -18.23 11.23 -2.06
C GLN A 266 -16.93 11.63 -2.78
N PRO A 267 -15.83 10.94 -2.57
CA PRO A 267 -14.56 11.25 -3.22
C PRO A 267 -14.66 11.08 -4.74
N SER A 268 -13.95 11.92 -5.49
CA SER A 268 -13.78 11.75 -6.94
C SER A 268 -12.63 10.80 -7.28
N PHE A 269 -11.71 10.61 -6.33
CA PHE A 269 -10.53 9.77 -6.44
C PHE A 269 -10.26 9.02 -5.12
N VAL A 270 -9.81 7.77 -5.21
CA VAL A 270 -9.53 6.92 -4.04
C VAL A 270 -8.11 6.34 -4.13
N LEU A 271 -7.40 6.38 -3.02
CA LEU A 271 -6.18 5.60 -2.81
C LEU A 271 -6.52 4.37 -2.01
N ALA A 272 -6.20 3.18 -2.51
CA ALA A 272 -6.39 1.95 -1.76
C ALA A 272 -5.32 0.90 -2.10
N VAL A 273 -5.10 -0.01 -1.17
CA VAL A 273 -4.33 -1.23 -1.43
C VAL A 273 -5.24 -2.27 -2.12
N PRO A 274 -4.70 -3.25 -2.86
CA PRO A 274 -5.49 -4.24 -3.60
C PRO A 274 -6.57 -4.94 -2.76
N ARG A 275 -6.28 -5.21 -1.49
CA ARG A 275 -7.22 -5.86 -0.57
C ARG A 275 -8.55 -5.11 -0.41
N VAL A 276 -8.54 -3.79 -0.49
CA VAL A 276 -9.77 -2.98 -0.42
C VAL A 276 -10.65 -3.25 -1.64
N PHE A 277 -10.06 -3.31 -2.83
CA PHE A 277 -10.79 -3.62 -4.07
C PHE A 277 -11.32 -5.06 -4.08
N GLU A 278 -10.53 -6.01 -3.57
CA GLU A 278 -10.97 -7.40 -3.37
C GLU A 278 -12.19 -7.46 -2.44
N LYS A 279 -12.15 -6.77 -1.29
CA LYS A 279 -13.28 -6.70 -0.34
C LYS A 279 -14.53 -6.10 -0.97
N VAL A 280 -14.41 -5.02 -1.72
CA VAL A 280 -15.55 -4.40 -2.43
C VAL A 280 -16.17 -5.41 -3.40
N TYR A 281 -15.36 -6.09 -4.21
CA TYR A 281 -15.83 -7.11 -5.14
C TYR A 281 -16.50 -8.28 -4.42
N ASN A 282 -15.83 -8.85 -3.42
CA ASN A 282 -16.28 -10.05 -2.71
C ASN A 282 -17.54 -9.79 -1.88
N SER A 283 -17.63 -8.64 -1.21
CA SER A 283 -18.82 -8.24 -0.45
C SER A 283 -20.04 -8.04 -1.37
N ALA A 284 -19.85 -7.43 -2.52
CA ALA A 284 -20.91 -7.27 -3.50
C ALA A 284 -21.39 -8.63 -4.08
N LYS A 285 -20.44 -9.54 -4.33
CA LYS A 285 -20.75 -10.91 -4.77
C LYS A 285 -21.53 -11.68 -3.70
N ALA A 286 -21.09 -11.62 -2.44
CA ALA A 286 -21.77 -12.27 -1.32
C ALA A 286 -23.20 -11.75 -1.16
N THR A 287 -23.42 -10.43 -1.18
CA THR A 287 -24.75 -9.82 -1.13
C THR A 287 -25.64 -10.28 -2.30
N ALA A 288 -25.06 -10.43 -3.49
CA ALA A 288 -25.79 -10.93 -4.66
C ALA A 288 -26.15 -12.41 -4.51
N ASP A 289 -25.26 -13.24 -3.95
CA ASP A 289 -25.50 -14.66 -3.70
C ASP A 289 -26.61 -14.86 -2.66
N GLU A 290 -26.58 -14.14 -1.54
CA GLU A 290 -27.63 -14.13 -0.51
C GLU A 290 -29.00 -13.74 -1.07
N GLY A 291 -29.02 -12.75 -1.98
CA GLY A 291 -30.22 -12.30 -2.66
C GLY A 291 -30.66 -13.18 -3.83
N GLY A 292 -30.06 -14.36 -4.04
CA GLY A 292 -30.35 -15.27 -5.15
C GLY A 292 -29.99 -14.74 -6.54
N LYS A 293 -29.15 -13.68 -6.59
CA LYS A 293 -28.72 -12.97 -7.81
C LYS A 293 -27.28 -13.23 -8.19
N GLY A 294 -26.63 -14.20 -7.57
CA GLY A 294 -25.22 -14.49 -7.77
C GLY A 294 -24.83 -14.72 -9.23
N ARG A 295 -25.65 -15.50 -9.99
CA ARG A 295 -25.41 -15.69 -11.44
C ARG A 295 -25.52 -14.41 -12.25
N ILE A 296 -26.37 -13.48 -11.84
CA ILE A 296 -26.49 -12.15 -12.49
C ILE A 296 -25.23 -11.36 -12.25
N PHE A 297 -24.70 -11.38 -11.00
CA PHE A 297 -23.44 -10.72 -10.67
C PHE A 297 -22.26 -11.31 -11.45
N ASP A 298 -22.16 -12.66 -11.52
CA ASP A 298 -21.09 -13.34 -12.26
C ASP A 298 -21.10 -12.95 -13.74
N ARG A 299 -22.30 -12.90 -14.34
CA ARG A 299 -22.44 -12.45 -15.73
C ARG A 299 -22.09 -10.98 -15.90
N ALA A 300 -22.52 -10.12 -14.98
CA ALA A 300 -22.16 -8.71 -14.99
C ALA A 300 -20.63 -8.51 -14.86
N ALA A 301 -19.99 -9.25 -13.95
CA ALA A 301 -18.53 -9.21 -13.77
C ALA A 301 -17.79 -9.62 -15.05
N GLN A 302 -18.24 -10.69 -15.72
CA GLN A 302 -17.66 -11.11 -16.99
C GLN A 302 -17.84 -10.06 -18.08
N VAL A 303 -19.04 -9.46 -18.20
CA VAL A 303 -19.33 -8.40 -19.17
C VAL A 303 -18.45 -7.16 -18.91
N ALA A 304 -18.21 -6.79 -17.63
CA ALA A 304 -17.30 -5.71 -17.29
C ALA A 304 -15.86 -5.98 -17.76
N VAL A 305 -15.37 -7.21 -17.52
CA VAL A 305 -14.03 -7.62 -17.97
C VAL A 305 -13.93 -7.59 -19.51
N ASP A 306 -14.92 -8.18 -20.19
CA ASP A 306 -14.95 -8.21 -21.66
C ASP A 306 -15.03 -6.79 -22.24
N TRP A 307 -15.83 -5.91 -21.63
CA TRP A 307 -15.93 -4.49 -21.99
C TRP A 307 -14.58 -3.79 -21.88
N SER A 308 -13.90 -3.98 -20.74
CA SER A 308 -12.58 -3.37 -20.51
C SER A 308 -11.55 -3.87 -21.53
N LYS A 309 -11.49 -5.18 -21.78
CA LYS A 309 -10.56 -5.76 -22.78
C LYS A 309 -10.87 -5.28 -24.20
N ALA A 310 -12.13 -5.16 -24.55
CA ALA A 310 -12.54 -4.66 -25.86
C ALA A 310 -12.07 -3.22 -26.12
N GLN A 311 -11.96 -2.37 -25.09
CA GLN A 311 -11.42 -1.01 -25.22
C GLN A 311 -9.96 -1.01 -25.71
N ASP A 312 -9.19 -2.04 -25.37
CA ASP A 312 -7.78 -2.17 -25.75
C ASP A 312 -7.61 -2.74 -27.19
N THR A 313 -8.69 -3.25 -27.81
CA THR A 313 -8.66 -3.96 -29.10
C THR A 313 -9.63 -3.42 -30.15
N GLY A 314 -9.90 -2.11 -30.14
CA GLY A 314 -10.74 -1.45 -31.16
C GLY A 314 -12.18 -1.15 -30.74
N GLY A 315 -12.52 -1.42 -29.49
CA GLY A 315 -13.80 -1.07 -28.88
C GLY A 315 -14.86 -2.18 -28.86
N PRO A 316 -15.87 -2.06 -27.97
CA PRO A 316 -16.88 -3.09 -27.79
C PRO A 316 -17.90 -3.11 -28.95
N GLY A 317 -18.25 -4.33 -29.39
CA GLY A 317 -19.32 -4.56 -30.38
C GLY A 317 -20.71 -4.22 -29.84
N LEU A 318 -21.72 -4.15 -30.72
CA LEU A 318 -23.09 -3.72 -30.39
C LEU A 318 -23.74 -4.59 -29.29
N LEU A 319 -23.56 -5.91 -29.33
CA LEU A 319 -24.11 -6.82 -28.32
C LEU A 319 -23.50 -6.54 -26.94
N LEU A 320 -22.18 -6.39 -26.87
CA LEU A 320 -21.49 -6.10 -25.62
C LEU A 320 -21.89 -4.72 -25.06
N ARG A 321 -22.12 -3.72 -25.93
CA ARG A 321 -22.67 -2.42 -25.52
C ARG A 321 -24.04 -2.52 -24.88
N ALA A 322 -24.94 -3.30 -25.48
CA ALA A 322 -26.28 -3.52 -24.93
C ALA A 322 -26.24 -4.26 -23.57
N GLN A 323 -25.41 -5.31 -23.46
CA GLN A 323 -25.22 -6.04 -22.20
C GLN A 323 -24.61 -5.14 -21.11
N HIS A 324 -23.59 -4.36 -21.45
CA HIS A 324 -22.96 -3.44 -20.50
C HIS A 324 -23.96 -2.39 -19.98
N ALA A 325 -24.75 -1.77 -20.86
CA ALA A 325 -25.78 -0.80 -20.47
C ALA A 325 -26.87 -1.40 -19.57
N LEU A 326 -27.23 -2.68 -19.79
CA LEU A 326 -28.15 -3.41 -18.90
C LEU A 326 -27.54 -3.60 -17.51
N PHE A 327 -26.31 -4.11 -17.45
CA PHE A 327 -25.64 -4.36 -16.17
C PHE A 327 -25.19 -3.10 -15.46
N ASP A 328 -25.03 -1.99 -16.18
CA ASP A 328 -24.79 -0.70 -15.56
C ASP A 328 -25.93 -0.31 -14.62
N LYS A 329 -27.17 -0.46 -15.07
CA LYS A 329 -28.36 -0.17 -14.26
C LYS A 329 -28.57 -1.19 -13.13
N LEU A 330 -28.28 -2.47 -13.36
CA LEU A 330 -28.59 -3.54 -12.42
C LEU A 330 -27.53 -3.74 -11.34
N VAL A 331 -26.24 -3.52 -11.70
CA VAL A 331 -25.07 -3.89 -10.87
C VAL A 331 -24.09 -2.74 -10.71
N TYR A 332 -23.53 -2.19 -11.81
CA TYR A 332 -22.38 -1.29 -11.71
C TYR A 332 -22.71 0.03 -11.03
N SER A 333 -23.89 0.60 -11.25
CA SER A 333 -24.33 1.82 -10.56
C SER A 333 -24.36 1.66 -9.03
N LYS A 334 -24.70 0.47 -8.52
CA LYS A 334 -24.70 0.18 -7.09
C LYS A 334 -23.30 0.04 -6.52
N LEU A 335 -22.38 -0.58 -7.30
CA LEU A 335 -20.98 -0.69 -6.93
C LEU A 335 -20.30 0.68 -6.89
N ARG A 336 -20.58 1.53 -7.89
CA ARG A 336 -20.08 2.92 -7.86
C ARG A 336 -20.65 3.71 -6.68
N ALA A 337 -21.92 3.48 -6.33
CA ALA A 337 -22.52 4.11 -5.16
C ALA A 337 -21.82 3.72 -3.85
N ALA A 338 -21.35 2.46 -3.72
CA ALA A 338 -20.56 2.01 -2.57
C ALA A 338 -19.19 2.72 -2.48
N LEU A 339 -18.66 3.21 -3.60
CA LEU A 339 -17.45 4.05 -3.68
C LEU A 339 -17.77 5.56 -3.59
N GLY A 340 -18.97 5.93 -3.14
CA GLY A 340 -19.42 7.32 -2.99
C GLY A 340 -20.13 7.91 -4.20
N GLY A 341 -20.28 7.16 -5.30
CA GLY A 341 -21.06 7.56 -6.50
C GLY A 341 -20.34 8.54 -7.45
N ARG A 342 -19.32 9.26 -6.99
CA ARG A 342 -18.55 10.24 -7.77
C ARG A 342 -17.14 9.75 -8.15
N CYS A 343 -16.70 8.63 -7.58
CA CYS A 343 -15.37 8.06 -7.84
C CYS A 343 -15.27 7.63 -9.31
N ARG A 344 -14.33 8.23 -10.05
CA ARG A 344 -14.07 7.94 -11.47
C ARG A 344 -12.79 7.15 -11.66
N ALA A 345 -11.83 7.35 -10.76
CA ALA A 345 -10.56 6.65 -10.78
C ALA A 345 -10.04 6.40 -9.37
N ALA A 346 -9.14 5.44 -9.27
CA ALA A 346 -8.43 5.13 -8.05
C ALA A 346 -6.98 4.79 -8.38
N ILE A 347 -6.10 4.90 -7.39
CA ILE A 347 -4.75 4.37 -7.46
C ILE A 347 -4.61 3.17 -6.54
N SER A 348 -3.93 2.15 -7.00
CA SER A 348 -3.60 0.96 -6.20
C SER A 348 -2.09 0.75 -6.17
N GLY A 349 -1.54 0.54 -5.00
CA GLY A 349 -0.11 0.31 -4.81
C GLY A 349 0.19 -0.58 -3.62
N GLY A 350 1.47 -0.88 -3.45
CA GLY A 350 1.96 -1.68 -2.34
C GLY A 350 1.92 -3.20 -2.55
N ALA A 351 1.05 -3.71 -3.44
CA ALA A 351 0.97 -5.09 -3.89
C ALA A 351 0.29 -5.13 -5.26
N PRO A 352 0.39 -6.24 -6.04
CA PRO A 352 -0.31 -6.38 -7.30
C PRO A 352 -1.84 -6.41 -7.14
N LEU A 353 -2.57 -5.68 -8.01
CA LEU A 353 -4.04 -5.71 -8.03
C LEU A 353 -4.59 -6.97 -8.73
N GLY A 354 -3.87 -7.45 -9.71
CA GLY A 354 -4.30 -8.54 -10.58
C GLY A 354 -5.19 -8.09 -11.75
N GLU A 355 -4.95 -8.70 -12.92
CA GLU A 355 -5.61 -8.31 -14.18
C GLU A 355 -7.13 -8.39 -14.11
N ARG A 356 -7.68 -9.42 -13.43
CA ARG A 356 -9.12 -9.62 -13.32
C ARG A 356 -9.83 -8.45 -12.65
N LEU A 357 -9.31 -7.98 -11.51
CA LEU A 357 -9.87 -6.86 -10.78
C LEU A 357 -9.65 -5.54 -11.52
N GLY A 358 -8.47 -5.33 -12.08
CA GLY A 358 -8.19 -4.16 -12.90
C GLY A 358 -9.19 -4.00 -14.06
N HIS A 359 -9.42 -5.07 -14.83
CA HIS A 359 -10.42 -5.08 -15.90
C HIS A 359 -11.86 -4.94 -15.39
N PHE A 360 -12.20 -5.59 -14.28
CA PHE A 360 -13.54 -5.49 -13.69
C PHE A 360 -13.87 -4.05 -13.28
N PHE A 361 -12.99 -3.40 -12.51
CA PHE A 361 -13.22 -2.04 -12.03
C PHE A 361 -13.26 -1.03 -13.20
N ARG A 362 -12.34 -1.13 -14.16
CA ARG A 362 -12.39 -0.31 -15.37
C ARG A 362 -13.69 -0.54 -16.15
N GLY A 363 -14.12 -1.78 -16.29
CA GLY A 363 -15.35 -2.13 -16.99
C GLY A 363 -16.62 -1.64 -16.29
N MET A 364 -16.62 -1.51 -14.96
CA MET A 364 -17.75 -0.93 -14.23
C MET A 364 -17.70 0.60 -14.10
N GLY A 365 -16.68 1.25 -14.70
CA GLY A 365 -16.58 2.71 -14.77
C GLY A 365 -15.72 3.39 -13.73
N VAL A 366 -14.86 2.64 -13.02
CA VAL A 366 -13.83 3.18 -12.12
C VAL A 366 -12.47 2.60 -12.54
N THR A 367 -11.64 3.42 -13.18
CA THR A 367 -10.30 2.96 -13.57
C THR A 367 -9.39 2.91 -12.36
N VAL A 368 -8.80 1.74 -12.07
CA VAL A 368 -7.80 1.59 -11.03
C VAL A 368 -6.43 1.62 -11.68
N PHE A 369 -5.67 2.67 -11.40
CA PHE A 369 -4.30 2.82 -11.85
C PHE A 369 -3.37 2.09 -10.90
N GLU A 370 -2.72 1.06 -11.38
CA GLU A 370 -1.67 0.37 -10.64
C GLU A 370 -0.39 1.18 -10.70
N GLY A 371 0.27 1.38 -9.53
CA GLY A 371 1.57 2.02 -9.41
C GLY A 371 2.55 1.17 -8.63
N TYR A 372 3.83 1.37 -8.90
CA TYR A 372 4.95 0.69 -8.27
C TYR A 372 5.97 1.68 -7.73
N GLY A 373 6.46 1.38 -6.54
CA GLY A 373 7.55 2.08 -5.91
C GLY A 373 7.73 1.63 -4.46
N LEU A 374 8.70 2.24 -3.82
CA LEU A 374 9.15 1.92 -2.46
C LEU A 374 9.25 3.20 -1.64
N THR A 375 9.47 3.08 -0.34
CA THR A 375 9.79 4.24 0.51
C THR A 375 11.08 4.89 0.02
N GLU A 376 12.05 4.09 -0.38
CA GLU A 376 13.34 4.49 -0.92
C GLU A 376 13.23 5.26 -2.26
N THR A 377 12.09 5.17 -2.93
CA THR A 377 11.77 5.90 -4.17
C THR A 377 10.64 6.91 -4.01
N THR A 378 10.42 7.41 -2.79
CA THR A 378 9.45 8.48 -2.48
C THR A 378 8.02 8.16 -2.95
N ALA A 379 7.58 6.94 -2.89
CA ALA A 379 6.34 6.31 -3.31
C ALA A 379 6.41 5.75 -4.74
N ALA A 380 5.97 6.47 -5.78
CA ALA A 380 5.82 5.91 -7.11
C ALA A 380 7.08 6.11 -7.99
N ALA A 381 7.54 5.06 -8.62
CA ALA A 381 8.56 5.11 -9.69
C ALA A 381 7.92 4.87 -11.06
N ALA A 382 6.81 4.14 -11.11
CA ALA A 382 6.03 3.89 -12.31
C ALA A 382 4.54 3.89 -11.96
N VAL A 383 3.69 4.33 -12.89
CA VAL A 383 2.24 4.35 -12.69
C VAL A 383 1.50 4.23 -14.03
N ASN A 384 0.38 3.51 -14.01
CA ASN A 384 -0.61 3.56 -15.08
C ASN A 384 -1.38 4.89 -15.00
N HIS A 385 -1.71 5.45 -16.14
CA HIS A 385 -2.54 6.66 -16.27
C HIS A 385 -3.31 6.65 -17.60
N ASP A 386 -4.28 7.54 -17.80
CA ASP A 386 -5.17 7.49 -18.98
C ASP A 386 -4.44 7.45 -20.32
N ALA A 387 -3.37 8.21 -20.49
CA ALA A 387 -2.60 8.23 -21.72
C ALA A 387 -1.70 6.99 -21.92
N ALA A 388 -1.44 6.21 -20.87
CA ALA A 388 -0.62 5.01 -20.92
C ALA A 388 -1.13 3.98 -19.88
N LEU A 389 -2.22 3.31 -20.20
CA LEU A 389 -2.84 2.29 -19.36
C LEU A 389 -2.62 0.90 -19.95
N ARG A 390 -2.03 0.01 -19.15
CA ARG A 390 -1.95 -1.42 -19.45
C ARG A 390 -2.18 -2.22 -18.18
N ILE A 391 -3.37 -2.79 -18.06
CA ILE A 391 -3.74 -3.65 -16.93
C ILE A 391 -2.83 -4.88 -16.90
N GLY A 392 -2.39 -5.26 -15.70
CA GLY A 392 -1.39 -6.33 -15.50
C GLY A 392 0.07 -5.85 -15.53
N THR A 393 0.28 -4.53 -15.67
CA THR A 393 1.57 -3.86 -15.48
C THR A 393 1.44 -2.74 -14.46
N VAL A 394 2.55 -2.25 -13.94
CA VAL A 394 2.58 -1.09 -13.05
C VAL A 394 2.74 0.25 -13.79
N GLY A 395 2.46 0.24 -15.10
CA GLY A 395 2.55 1.41 -15.95
C GLY A 395 3.97 1.69 -16.46
N ARG A 396 4.20 2.92 -16.86
CA ARG A 396 5.51 3.41 -17.31
C ARG A 396 6.21 4.16 -16.20
N PRO A 397 7.56 4.21 -16.21
CA PRO A 397 8.33 5.08 -15.33
C PRO A 397 7.81 6.53 -15.40
N LEU A 398 7.82 7.21 -14.24
CA LEU A 398 7.41 8.61 -14.15
C LEU A 398 8.33 9.51 -14.98
N PRO A 399 7.87 10.68 -15.43
CA PRO A 399 8.75 11.69 -16.00
C PRO A 399 9.91 12.02 -15.05
N GLY A 400 11.13 11.99 -15.58
CA GLY A 400 12.38 12.20 -14.83
C GLY A 400 12.89 10.95 -14.11
N VAL A 401 12.31 9.77 -14.36
CA VAL A 401 12.76 8.49 -13.81
C VAL A 401 13.35 7.63 -14.92
N ASP A 402 14.55 7.12 -14.66
CA ASP A 402 15.20 6.09 -15.44
C ASP A 402 14.90 4.72 -14.80
N ALA A 403 14.52 3.74 -15.60
CA ALA A 403 14.33 2.36 -15.17
C ALA A 403 15.20 1.42 -16.03
N ALA A 404 15.87 0.48 -15.40
CA ALA A 404 16.67 -0.54 -16.09
C ALA A 404 16.39 -1.93 -15.50
N ILE A 405 16.64 -2.95 -16.31
CA ILE A 405 16.60 -4.36 -15.89
C ILE A 405 18.02 -4.91 -15.93
N ALA A 406 18.54 -5.27 -14.77
CA ALA A 406 19.86 -5.88 -14.61
C ALA A 406 19.91 -7.29 -15.23
N ASP A 407 21.11 -7.87 -15.37
CA ASP A 407 21.28 -9.19 -16.00
C ASP A 407 20.60 -10.33 -15.23
N ASP A 408 20.42 -10.17 -13.93
CA ASP A 408 19.69 -11.11 -13.06
C ASP A 408 18.18 -10.83 -12.97
N GLY A 409 17.68 -9.86 -13.75
CA GLY A 409 16.28 -9.47 -13.80
C GLY A 409 15.86 -8.44 -12.74
N GLU A 410 16.78 -7.94 -11.91
CA GLU A 410 16.48 -6.91 -10.92
C GLU A 410 16.10 -5.59 -11.59
N VAL A 411 15.04 -4.95 -11.08
CA VAL A 411 14.65 -3.60 -11.48
C VAL A 411 15.56 -2.60 -10.79
N LEU A 412 16.19 -1.75 -11.59
CA LEU A 412 17.02 -0.64 -11.13
C LEU A 412 16.30 0.68 -11.44
N LEU A 413 16.36 1.64 -10.53
CA LEU A 413 15.71 2.94 -10.67
C LEU A 413 16.69 4.07 -10.39
N ARG A 414 16.57 5.17 -11.16
CA ARG A 414 17.37 6.38 -10.96
C ARG A 414 16.53 7.62 -11.26
N GLY A 415 16.72 8.69 -10.51
CA GLY A 415 16.03 9.97 -10.69
C GLY A 415 15.76 10.68 -9.39
N GLY A 416 15.04 11.81 -9.47
CA GLY A 416 14.75 12.66 -8.32
C GLY A 416 13.86 12.03 -7.25
N ILE A 417 13.28 10.88 -7.52
CA ILE A 417 12.51 10.08 -6.56
C ILE A 417 13.39 9.31 -5.56
N VAL A 418 14.65 9.01 -5.92
CA VAL A 418 15.52 8.15 -5.10
C VAL A 418 15.92 8.90 -3.83
N MET A 419 15.79 8.24 -2.69
CA MET A 419 16.17 8.76 -1.38
C MET A 419 17.64 9.22 -1.35
N ARG A 420 17.97 10.10 -0.42
CA ARG A 420 19.37 10.50 -0.19
C ARG A 420 20.22 9.34 0.35
N GLY A 421 19.63 8.45 1.15
CA GLY A 421 20.27 7.29 1.74
C GLY A 421 19.51 6.77 2.96
N TYR A 422 20.10 5.82 3.66
CA TYR A 422 19.63 5.37 4.96
C TYR A 422 20.30 6.14 6.09
N TRP A 423 19.49 6.65 7.01
CA TRP A 423 19.92 7.45 8.14
C TRP A 423 20.99 6.74 8.97
N ARG A 424 22.14 7.42 9.15
CA ARG A 424 23.30 6.91 9.91
C ARG A 424 23.77 5.52 9.48
N ASN A 425 23.52 5.12 8.23
CA ASN A 425 23.87 3.78 7.72
C ASN A 425 24.45 3.87 6.31
N GLU A 426 25.68 4.33 6.22
CA GLU A 426 26.39 4.49 4.93
C GLU A 426 26.62 3.15 4.21
N GLN A 427 26.84 2.07 4.95
CA GLN A 427 27.03 0.77 4.35
C GLN A 427 25.76 0.32 3.62
N ALA A 428 24.60 0.35 4.28
CA ALA A 428 23.34 0.01 3.64
C ALA A 428 23.00 0.95 2.47
N THR A 429 23.39 2.23 2.57
CA THR A 429 23.21 3.19 1.48
C THR A 429 24.03 2.80 0.25
N ARG A 430 25.32 2.47 0.42
CA ARG A 430 26.20 2.02 -0.68
C ARG A 430 25.78 0.67 -1.28
N GLU A 431 25.16 -0.20 -0.49
CA GLU A 431 24.61 -1.46 -0.99
C GLU A 431 23.33 -1.25 -1.80
N ALA A 432 22.55 -0.22 -1.47
CA ALA A 432 21.28 0.07 -2.13
C ALA A 432 21.40 1.01 -3.33
N ILE A 433 22.34 1.95 -3.30
CA ILE A 433 22.58 2.94 -4.37
C ILE A 433 24.02 2.81 -4.83
N ASP A 434 24.20 2.42 -6.11
CA ASP A 434 25.52 2.23 -6.68
C ASP A 434 26.21 3.57 -7.05
N ALA A 435 27.46 3.48 -7.56
CA ALA A 435 28.28 4.65 -7.90
C ALA A 435 27.70 5.47 -9.08
N ASP A 436 26.86 4.87 -9.92
CA ASP A 436 26.20 5.51 -11.06
C ASP A 436 24.82 6.08 -10.69
N GLY A 437 24.43 5.98 -9.40
CA GLY A 437 23.19 6.50 -8.86
C GLY A 437 21.98 5.59 -9.09
N TRP A 438 22.18 4.36 -9.50
CA TRP A 438 21.09 3.39 -9.60
C TRP A 438 20.72 2.81 -8.23
N PHE A 439 19.45 2.90 -7.92
CA PHE A 439 18.88 2.26 -6.75
C PHE A 439 18.50 0.81 -7.09
N HIS A 440 19.05 -0.14 -6.34
CA HIS A 440 18.78 -1.56 -6.41
C HIS A 440 17.52 -1.90 -5.62
N THR A 441 16.42 -2.15 -6.32
CA THR A 441 15.10 -2.30 -5.69
C THR A 441 14.92 -3.62 -4.93
N GLY A 442 15.69 -4.64 -5.30
CA GLY A 442 15.46 -6.02 -4.84
C GLY A 442 14.21 -6.66 -5.45
N ASP A 443 13.54 -6.02 -6.40
CA ASP A 443 12.39 -6.53 -7.12
C ASP A 443 12.80 -7.02 -8.50
N ILE A 444 12.21 -8.12 -8.95
CA ILE A 444 12.41 -8.70 -10.28
C ILE A 444 11.30 -8.23 -11.20
N GLY A 445 11.65 -7.84 -12.42
CA GLY A 445 10.68 -7.36 -13.38
C GLY A 445 11.16 -7.35 -14.81
N GLU A 446 10.32 -6.86 -15.69
CA GLU A 446 10.59 -6.74 -17.12
C GLU A 446 10.03 -5.43 -17.69
N LEU A 447 10.74 -4.84 -18.64
CA LEU A 447 10.29 -3.71 -19.44
C LEU A 447 9.93 -4.22 -20.84
N ASP A 448 8.70 -3.96 -21.27
CA ASP A 448 8.30 -4.32 -22.63
C ASP A 448 8.81 -3.32 -23.68
N THR A 449 8.52 -3.58 -24.95
CA THR A 449 8.95 -2.73 -26.07
C THR A 449 8.28 -1.35 -26.10
N GLN A 450 7.20 -1.16 -25.36
CA GLN A 450 6.47 0.11 -25.25
C GLN A 450 6.78 0.84 -23.92
N GLY A 451 7.70 0.29 -23.11
CA GLY A 451 8.16 0.90 -21.87
C GLY A 451 7.27 0.65 -20.66
N PHE A 452 6.35 -0.32 -20.71
CA PHE A 452 5.59 -0.71 -19.54
C PHE A 452 6.41 -1.64 -18.65
N LEU A 453 6.44 -1.32 -17.36
CA LEU A 453 7.12 -2.10 -16.35
C LEU A 453 6.15 -3.13 -15.74
N LYS A 454 6.58 -4.36 -15.64
CA LYS A 454 5.88 -5.45 -14.96
C LYS A 454 6.77 -6.01 -13.87
N ILE A 455 6.28 -6.00 -12.64
CA ILE A 455 6.95 -6.62 -11.50
C ILE A 455 6.50 -8.08 -11.42
N THR A 456 7.46 -9.00 -11.32
CA THR A 456 7.19 -10.44 -11.32
C THR A 456 7.51 -11.11 -9.99
N GLY A 457 8.22 -10.41 -9.08
CA GLY A 457 8.49 -10.93 -7.75
C GLY A 457 9.56 -10.15 -7.02
N ARG A 458 9.93 -10.63 -5.82
CA ARG A 458 11.05 -10.12 -5.04
C ARG A 458 12.24 -11.06 -5.15
N LYS A 459 13.43 -10.50 -5.39
CA LYS A 459 14.68 -11.25 -5.56
C LYS A 459 14.96 -12.18 -4.36
N LYS A 460 14.75 -11.69 -3.13
CA LYS A 460 14.95 -12.45 -1.89
C LYS A 460 13.82 -13.44 -1.57
N GLU A 461 12.70 -13.38 -2.28
CA GLU A 461 11.54 -14.24 -2.08
C GLU A 461 11.38 -15.29 -3.17
N ILE A 462 12.20 -15.23 -4.23
CA ILE A 462 12.22 -16.27 -5.25
C ILE A 462 12.60 -17.60 -4.58
N LEU A 463 11.71 -18.58 -4.73
CA LEU A 463 11.92 -19.93 -4.23
C LEU A 463 12.72 -20.71 -5.28
N VAL A 464 13.77 -21.39 -4.83
CA VAL A 464 14.53 -22.30 -5.70
C VAL A 464 14.20 -23.72 -5.28
N THR A 465 13.41 -24.43 -6.06
CA THR A 465 13.07 -25.83 -5.75
C THR A 465 14.31 -26.72 -5.72
N ALA A 466 14.24 -27.89 -5.08
CA ALA A 466 15.33 -28.87 -5.09
C ALA A 466 15.75 -29.30 -6.50
N GLY A 467 14.87 -29.15 -7.49
CA GLY A 467 15.16 -29.36 -8.91
C GLY A 467 15.81 -28.15 -9.63
N GLY A 468 16.14 -27.07 -8.90
CA GLY A 468 16.78 -25.88 -9.45
C GLY A 468 15.82 -24.93 -10.21
N LYS A 469 14.50 -25.10 -10.07
CA LYS A 469 13.53 -24.23 -10.72
C LYS A 469 13.25 -23.00 -9.84
N ASN A 470 13.42 -21.81 -10.41
CA ASN A 470 13.03 -20.55 -9.80
C ASN A 470 11.51 -20.37 -9.88
N VAL A 471 10.88 -20.03 -8.78
CA VAL A 471 9.45 -19.80 -8.66
C VAL A 471 9.20 -18.47 -7.94
N ALA A 472 8.43 -17.59 -8.57
CA ALA A 472 7.97 -16.35 -7.96
C ALA A 472 6.67 -16.61 -7.18
N PRO A 473 6.69 -16.66 -5.84
CA PRO A 473 5.50 -17.02 -5.04
C PRO A 473 4.35 -16.04 -5.23
N ALA A 474 4.63 -14.76 -5.41
CA ALA A 474 3.64 -13.71 -5.57
C ALA A 474 2.62 -14.01 -6.70
N VAL A 475 3.06 -14.59 -7.81
CA VAL A 475 2.18 -14.93 -8.94
C VAL A 475 1.07 -15.91 -8.55
N LEU A 476 1.40 -16.87 -7.70
CA LEU A 476 0.46 -17.86 -7.17
C LEU A 476 -0.37 -17.30 -6.02
N GLU A 477 0.27 -16.59 -5.10
CA GLU A 477 -0.38 -15.99 -3.92
C GLU A 477 -1.46 -14.98 -4.30
N ASP A 478 -1.20 -14.11 -5.28
CA ASP A 478 -2.16 -13.11 -5.73
C ASP A 478 -3.42 -13.74 -6.33
N ARG A 479 -3.24 -14.85 -7.06
CA ARG A 479 -4.38 -15.59 -7.62
C ARG A 479 -5.17 -16.36 -6.58
N LEU A 480 -4.49 -16.91 -5.57
CA LEU A 480 -5.17 -17.57 -4.45
C LEU A 480 -6.00 -16.56 -3.65
N ARG A 481 -5.44 -15.39 -3.33
CA ARG A 481 -6.16 -14.33 -2.60
C ARG A 481 -7.37 -13.78 -3.36
N ALA A 482 -7.45 -13.97 -4.65
CA ALA A 482 -8.65 -13.63 -5.42
C ALA A 482 -9.86 -14.51 -5.09
N HIS A 483 -9.68 -15.65 -4.39
CA HIS A 483 -10.77 -16.49 -3.95
C HIS A 483 -11.41 -15.97 -2.65
N LYS A 484 -12.73 -15.83 -2.63
CA LYS A 484 -13.52 -15.19 -1.54
C LYS A 484 -13.27 -15.74 -0.13
N LEU A 485 -12.99 -17.06 -0.01
CA LEU A 485 -12.75 -17.72 1.27
C LEU A 485 -11.30 -17.60 1.76
N ILE A 486 -10.39 -17.12 0.94
CA ILE A 486 -8.97 -17.00 1.29
C ILE A 486 -8.69 -15.58 1.79
N SER A 487 -8.30 -15.46 3.06
CA SER A 487 -7.84 -14.20 3.63
C SER A 487 -6.42 -13.91 3.18
N GLN A 488 -5.51 -14.82 3.52
CA GLN A 488 -4.10 -14.73 3.20
C GLN A 488 -3.57 -16.11 2.78
N CYS A 489 -2.41 -16.11 2.13
CA CYS A 489 -1.70 -17.34 1.82
C CYS A 489 -0.20 -17.07 1.71
N ILE A 490 0.58 -18.10 1.94
CA ILE A 490 2.02 -18.11 1.70
C ILE A 490 2.40 -19.33 0.88
N VAL A 491 3.05 -19.10 -0.23
CA VAL A 491 3.60 -20.16 -1.07
C VAL A 491 5.01 -20.49 -0.58
N VAL A 492 5.27 -21.76 -0.37
CA VAL A 492 6.53 -22.30 0.18
C VAL A 492 7.09 -23.36 -0.75
N GLY A 493 8.41 -23.64 -0.67
CA GLY A 493 9.02 -24.64 -1.53
C GLY A 493 10.51 -24.43 -1.78
N ASP A 494 11.14 -23.47 -1.07
CA ASP A 494 12.58 -23.27 -1.19
C ASP A 494 13.34 -24.50 -0.75
N GLN A 495 14.26 -24.99 -1.61
CA GLN A 495 15.01 -26.24 -1.44
C GLN A 495 14.13 -27.49 -1.22
N ARG A 496 12.84 -27.42 -1.59
CA ARG A 496 11.89 -28.52 -1.46
C ARG A 496 11.58 -29.20 -2.80
N PRO A 497 11.09 -30.46 -2.78
CA PRO A 497 10.84 -31.21 -4.02
C PRO A 497 9.69 -30.66 -4.86
N TYR A 498 8.81 -29.87 -4.28
CA TYR A 498 7.68 -29.24 -4.96
C TYR A 498 7.21 -27.99 -4.19
N ILE A 499 6.39 -27.19 -4.86
CA ILE A 499 5.75 -25.99 -4.30
C ILE A 499 4.49 -26.39 -3.55
N ALA A 500 4.30 -25.80 -2.38
CA ALA A 500 3.14 -25.98 -1.52
C ALA A 500 2.64 -24.61 -0.99
N ALA A 501 1.48 -24.59 -0.32
CA ALA A 501 0.93 -23.37 0.25
C ALA A 501 0.32 -23.59 1.63
N LEU A 502 0.43 -22.58 2.50
CA LEU A 502 -0.41 -22.40 3.67
C LEU A 502 -1.49 -21.38 3.34
N ILE A 503 -2.73 -21.63 3.74
CA ILE A 503 -3.90 -20.82 3.42
C ILE A 503 -4.64 -20.48 4.70
N THR A 504 -5.05 -19.22 4.87
CA THR A 504 -5.93 -18.80 5.96
C THR A 504 -7.30 -18.42 5.42
N LEU A 505 -8.33 -18.60 6.24
CA LEU A 505 -9.71 -18.34 5.86
C LEU A 505 -10.15 -16.93 6.22
N ASP A 506 -10.96 -16.34 5.35
CA ASP A 506 -11.55 -15.02 5.57
C ASP A 506 -12.72 -15.12 6.57
N ALA A 507 -12.54 -14.53 7.75
CA ALA A 507 -13.51 -14.57 8.84
C ALA A 507 -14.86 -13.88 8.49
N GLU A 508 -14.85 -12.92 7.55
CA GLU A 508 -16.06 -12.21 7.11
C GLU A 508 -16.84 -13.05 6.09
N ALA A 509 -16.14 -13.80 5.23
CA ALA A 509 -16.76 -14.65 4.21
C ALA A 509 -17.19 -16.02 4.74
N LEU A 510 -16.55 -16.50 5.79
CA LEU A 510 -16.77 -17.86 6.33
C LEU A 510 -18.20 -18.11 6.79
N PRO A 511 -18.90 -17.24 7.55
CA PRO A 511 -20.27 -17.47 7.99
C PRO A 511 -21.26 -17.69 6.84
N ALA A 512 -21.15 -16.90 5.78
CA ALA A 512 -22.01 -17.06 4.60
C ALA A 512 -21.78 -18.40 3.89
N TRP A 513 -20.51 -18.85 3.81
CA TRP A 513 -20.16 -20.15 3.25
C TRP A 513 -20.72 -21.29 4.11
N LEU A 514 -20.54 -21.24 5.43
CA LEU A 514 -21.09 -22.25 6.38
C LEU A 514 -22.60 -22.39 6.22
N LYS A 515 -23.31 -21.27 6.20
CA LYS A 515 -24.74 -21.22 5.99
C LYS A 515 -25.14 -21.84 4.64
N SER A 516 -24.41 -21.55 3.57
CA SER A 516 -24.68 -22.12 2.24
C SER A 516 -24.51 -23.64 2.17
N ARG A 517 -23.71 -24.20 3.09
CA ARG A 517 -23.44 -25.65 3.23
C ARG A 517 -24.26 -26.33 4.33
N GLY A 518 -25.15 -25.59 4.99
CA GLY A 518 -25.94 -26.10 6.11
C GLY A 518 -25.11 -26.46 7.34
N LYS A 519 -23.95 -25.86 7.50
CA LYS A 519 -23.05 -26.05 8.65
C LYS A 519 -23.34 -24.99 9.73
N PRO A 520 -23.07 -25.30 11.02
CA PRO A 520 -23.23 -24.31 12.10
C PRO A 520 -22.38 -23.06 11.85
N GLU A 521 -22.95 -21.88 12.01
CA GLU A 521 -22.20 -20.59 11.83
C GLU A 521 -21.09 -20.42 12.85
N SER A 522 -21.10 -21.14 13.96
CA SER A 522 -20.06 -21.16 14.99
C SER A 522 -18.85 -22.02 14.65
N THR A 523 -18.86 -22.74 13.52
CA THR A 523 -17.75 -23.62 13.13
C THR A 523 -16.52 -22.79 12.81
N THR A 524 -15.41 -23.11 13.46
CA THR A 524 -14.14 -22.38 13.35
C THR A 524 -13.29 -22.85 12.16
N ALA A 525 -12.33 -22.03 11.74
CA ALA A 525 -11.36 -22.44 10.73
C ALA A 525 -10.55 -23.68 11.15
N ALA A 526 -10.26 -23.82 12.46
CA ALA A 526 -9.56 -24.98 13.00
C ALA A 526 -10.35 -26.28 12.80
N GLU A 527 -11.68 -26.25 12.97
CA GLU A 527 -12.58 -27.41 12.79
C GLU A 527 -12.76 -27.76 11.31
N LEU A 528 -12.56 -26.80 10.42
CA LEU A 528 -12.71 -26.97 8.97
C LEU A 528 -11.43 -27.44 8.25
N ARG A 529 -10.31 -27.55 8.92
CA ARG A 529 -9.01 -27.88 8.30
C ARG A 529 -9.04 -29.17 7.46
N GLU A 530 -9.84 -30.14 7.86
CA GLU A 530 -10.01 -31.43 7.18
C GLU A 530 -11.42 -31.60 6.57
N ASP A 531 -12.18 -30.50 6.46
CA ASP A 531 -13.52 -30.56 5.88
C ASP A 531 -13.45 -30.77 4.36
N ALA A 532 -14.04 -31.86 3.89
CA ALA A 532 -13.94 -32.30 2.51
C ALA A 532 -14.53 -31.29 1.49
N GLU A 533 -15.61 -30.57 1.88
CA GLU A 533 -16.23 -29.58 0.98
C GLU A 533 -15.38 -28.32 0.87
N LEU A 534 -14.82 -27.87 2.00
CA LEU A 534 -13.89 -26.74 1.99
C LEU A 534 -12.63 -27.07 1.20
N LEU A 535 -12.03 -28.23 1.47
CA LEU A 535 -10.81 -28.66 0.76
C LEU A 535 -11.04 -28.78 -0.75
N ALA A 536 -12.20 -29.31 -1.18
CA ALA A 536 -12.54 -29.39 -2.61
C ALA A 536 -12.70 -28.00 -3.25
N GLU A 537 -13.28 -27.03 -2.53
CA GLU A 537 -13.40 -25.64 -3.03
C GLU A 537 -12.05 -24.95 -3.13
N LEU A 538 -11.17 -25.15 -2.14
CA LEU A 538 -9.81 -24.62 -2.16
C LEU A 538 -8.90 -25.31 -3.19
N ASP A 539 -9.08 -26.63 -3.43
CA ASP A 539 -8.40 -27.34 -4.52
C ASP A 539 -8.74 -26.73 -5.90
N ALA A 540 -10.00 -26.34 -6.11
CA ALA A 540 -10.39 -25.65 -7.34
C ALA A 540 -9.73 -24.28 -7.45
N ALA A 541 -9.60 -23.53 -6.35
CA ALA A 541 -8.88 -22.26 -6.33
C ALA A 541 -7.38 -22.43 -6.63
N VAL A 542 -6.74 -23.45 -6.07
CA VAL A 542 -5.34 -23.80 -6.34
C VAL A 542 -5.16 -24.22 -7.80
N ALA A 543 -6.07 -25.02 -8.34
CA ALA A 543 -6.02 -25.42 -9.76
C ALA A 543 -6.14 -24.20 -10.70
N GLU A 544 -6.98 -23.22 -10.34
CA GLU A 544 -7.09 -21.98 -11.10
C GLU A 544 -5.81 -21.13 -11.02
N ALA A 545 -5.24 -20.98 -9.81
CA ALA A 545 -3.98 -20.27 -9.62
C ALA A 545 -2.83 -20.91 -10.40
N ASN A 546 -2.76 -22.23 -10.43
CA ASN A 546 -1.74 -23.01 -11.12
C ASN A 546 -1.75 -22.82 -12.65
N LYS A 547 -2.83 -22.34 -13.25
CA LYS A 547 -2.87 -22.04 -14.70
C LYS A 547 -1.91 -20.92 -15.11
N ALA A 548 -1.43 -20.13 -14.16
CA ALA A 548 -0.50 -19.03 -14.42
C ALA A 548 0.96 -19.45 -14.58
N VAL A 549 1.29 -20.68 -14.20
CA VAL A 549 2.68 -21.14 -14.07
C VAL A 549 2.87 -22.50 -14.73
N SER A 550 4.14 -22.89 -14.90
CA SER A 550 4.46 -24.22 -15.42
C SER A 550 4.15 -25.30 -14.38
N HIS A 551 4.03 -26.55 -14.82
CA HIS A 551 3.78 -27.70 -13.94
C HIS A 551 4.82 -27.84 -12.81
N ALA A 552 6.07 -27.44 -13.05
CA ALA A 552 7.15 -27.48 -12.07
C ALA A 552 6.99 -26.40 -10.98
N GLU A 553 6.32 -25.32 -11.30
CA GLU A 553 6.06 -24.18 -10.41
C GLU A 553 4.72 -24.28 -9.69
N ALA A 554 3.87 -25.22 -10.11
CA ALA A 554 2.52 -25.38 -9.61
C ALA A 554 2.48 -25.86 -8.14
N ILE A 555 1.58 -25.33 -7.36
CA ILE A 555 1.28 -25.79 -6.00
C ILE A 555 0.76 -27.23 -6.08
N LYS A 556 1.42 -28.14 -5.37
CA LYS A 556 1.09 -29.57 -5.33
C LYS A 556 0.31 -29.97 -4.10
N LYS A 557 0.51 -29.26 -3.00
CA LYS A 557 -0.19 -29.48 -1.73
C LYS A 557 -0.48 -28.13 -1.07
N PHE A 558 -1.53 -28.07 -0.29
CA PHE A 558 -1.78 -26.93 0.58
C PHE A 558 -2.30 -27.40 1.94
N ARG A 559 -2.29 -26.48 2.91
CA ARG A 559 -2.83 -26.71 4.24
C ARG A 559 -3.57 -25.47 4.72
N VAL A 560 -4.74 -25.68 5.32
CA VAL A 560 -5.51 -24.60 5.93
C VAL A 560 -5.02 -24.40 7.36
N LEU A 561 -4.74 -23.15 7.74
CA LEU A 561 -4.35 -22.78 9.10
C LEU A 561 -5.57 -22.50 9.97
N ALA A 562 -5.40 -22.68 11.28
CA ALA A 562 -6.45 -22.40 12.26
C ALA A 562 -6.70 -20.90 12.44
N ASP A 563 -5.65 -20.11 12.39
CA ASP A 563 -5.65 -18.68 12.63
C ASP A 563 -5.28 -17.92 11.37
N ASP A 564 -5.80 -16.69 11.23
CA ASP A 564 -5.45 -15.80 10.13
C ASP A 564 -4.11 -15.09 10.40
N PHE A 565 -3.47 -14.63 9.33
CA PHE A 565 -2.34 -13.72 9.43
C PHE A 565 -2.88 -12.31 9.67
N THR A 566 -2.39 -11.70 10.76
CA THR A 566 -2.86 -10.38 11.19
C THR A 566 -1.67 -9.49 11.59
N GLU A 567 -1.96 -8.22 11.75
CA GLU A 567 -1.01 -7.28 12.33
C GLU A 567 -0.78 -7.57 13.82
N ASP A 568 -1.86 -7.86 14.55
CA ASP A 568 -1.85 -8.13 15.99
C ASP A 568 -0.96 -9.34 16.35
N ASN A 569 -0.96 -10.39 15.53
CA ASN A 569 -0.08 -11.54 15.74
C ASN A 569 1.31 -11.39 15.09
N GLY A 570 1.62 -10.20 14.56
CA GLY A 570 2.93 -9.87 14.01
C GLY A 570 3.24 -10.46 12.63
N THR A 571 2.33 -11.20 12.02
CA THR A 571 2.53 -11.85 10.70
C THR A 571 2.33 -10.92 9.51
N LEU A 572 1.61 -9.79 9.70
CA LEU A 572 1.47 -8.73 8.72
C LEU A 572 2.17 -7.45 9.16
N THR A 573 2.49 -6.59 8.20
CA THR A 573 2.88 -5.20 8.45
C THR A 573 1.63 -4.32 8.62
N PRO A 574 1.74 -3.08 9.14
CA PRO A 574 0.63 -2.12 9.19
C PRO A 574 0.03 -1.81 7.81
N SER A 575 0.79 -1.99 6.75
CA SER A 575 0.33 -1.89 5.36
C SER A 575 -0.22 -3.21 4.80
N LEU A 576 -0.54 -4.17 5.67
CA LEU A 576 -1.11 -5.50 5.36
C LEU A 576 -0.21 -6.37 4.45
N LYS A 577 1.10 -6.16 4.47
CA LYS A 577 2.07 -7.00 3.76
C LYS A 577 2.52 -8.16 4.63
N LEU A 578 2.60 -9.36 4.05
CA LEU A 578 3.03 -10.56 4.74
C LEU A 578 4.51 -10.46 5.17
N LYS A 579 4.78 -10.70 6.45
CA LYS A 579 6.14 -10.86 6.97
C LYS A 579 6.58 -12.32 6.82
N ARG A 580 6.98 -12.69 5.62
CA ARG A 580 7.29 -14.07 5.24
C ARG A 580 8.22 -14.78 6.21
N ALA A 581 9.29 -14.13 6.68
CA ALA A 581 10.24 -14.72 7.63
C ALA A 581 9.60 -15.05 8.99
N VAL A 582 8.66 -14.20 9.47
CA VAL A 582 7.92 -14.44 10.71
C VAL A 582 6.99 -15.63 10.54
N VAL A 583 6.21 -15.65 9.47
CA VAL A 583 5.29 -16.76 9.16
C VAL A 583 6.04 -18.09 9.03
N MET A 584 7.17 -18.11 8.32
CA MET A 584 8.00 -19.31 8.17
C MET A 584 8.57 -19.82 9.50
N LYS A 585 8.86 -18.91 10.43
CA LYS A 585 9.33 -19.28 11.77
C LYS A 585 8.20 -19.82 12.65
N GLU A 586 7.05 -19.14 12.67
CA GLU A 586 5.93 -19.50 13.55
C GLU A 586 5.16 -20.73 13.08
N PHE A 587 5.02 -20.89 11.76
CA PHE A 587 4.29 -22.00 11.15
C PHE A 587 5.23 -23.06 10.53
N GLY A 588 6.48 -23.13 10.99
CA GLY A 588 7.47 -24.09 10.49
C GLY A 588 6.99 -25.54 10.51
N ASP A 589 6.33 -25.96 11.60
CA ASP A 589 5.78 -27.31 11.74
C ASP A 589 4.68 -27.60 10.72
N GLU A 590 3.82 -26.63 10.41
CA GLU A 590 2.79 -26.76 9.39
C GLU A 590 3.42 -26.85 7.98
N VAL A 591 4.49 -26.12 7.74
CA VAL A 591 5.28 -26.24 6.50
C VAL A 591 5.92 -27.61 6.38
N GLU A 592 6.58 -28.11 7.43
CA GLU A 592 7.21 -29.45 7.42
C GLU A 592 6.15 -30.55 7.18
N ALA A 593 4.97 -30.42 7.75
CA ALA A 593 3.87 -31.38 7.55
C ALA A 593 3.46 -31.51 6.07
N LEU A 594 3.58 -30.43 5.26
CA LEU A 594 3.29 -30.47 3.83
C LEU A 594 4.23 -31.42 3.05
N TYR A 595 5.45 -31.61 3.53
CA TYR A 595 6.50 -32.41 2.86
C TYR A 595 6.71 -33.80 3.46
N GLN A 596 6.02 -34.12 4.58
CA GLN A 596 6.05 -35.46 5.13
C GLN A 596 5.41 -36.45 4.14
N LYS A 597 6.04 -37.64 4.01
CA LYS A 597 5.49 -38.72 3.20
C LYS A 597 4.19 -39.20 3.85
N ASP A 598 3.12 -39.20 3.10
CA ASP A 598 1.86 -39.79 3.50
C ASP A 598 2.07 -41.26 3.83
N PRO A 599 1.85 -41.72 5.08
CA PRO A 599 2.09 -43.12 5.44
C PRO A 599 1.14 -44.08 4.69
N ALA A 600 0.09 -43.55 4.02
CA ALA A 600 -0.89 -44.31 3.26
C ALA A 600 -0.63 -44.36 1.75
N ALA A 601 0.40 -43.67 1.22
CA ALA A 601 0.68 -43.71 -0.23
C ALA A 601 1.21 -45.10 -0.65
N PRO A 602 0.63 -45.77 -1.65
CA PRO A 602 1.12 -47.05 -2.12
C PRO A 602 2.55 -46.90 -2.65
N ARG A 603 3.46 -47.74 -2.18
CA ARG A 603 4.85 -47.77 -2.67
C ARG A 603 4.83 -48.03 -4.18
N PRO A 604 5.62 -47.31 -5.01
CA PRO A 604 5.75 -47.66 -6.41
C PRO A 604 6.26 -49.11 -6.49
N SER A 605 5.49 -49.96 -7.17
CA SER A 605 5.87 -51.34 -7.40
C SER A 605 7.23 -51.34 -8.11
N GLN A 606 8.22 -52.00 -7.48
CA GLN A 606 9.44 -52.33 -8.15
C GLN A 606 9.07 -53.23 -9.32
N ALA A 607 9.15 -52.71 -10.56
CA ALA A 607 9.10 -53.51 -11.75
C ALA A 607 10.29 -54.48 -11.71
N ARG A 608 9.97 -55.77 -11.50
CA ARG A 608 10.94 -56.85 -11.55
C ARG A 608 11.63 -56.81 -12.94
N GLY A 609 12.93 -56.61 -12.90
CA GLY A 609 13.79 -56.75 -14.05
C GLY A 609 13.62 -58.16 -14.67
N GLY A 610 13.03 -58.19 -15.86
CA GLY A 610 13.02 -59.39 -16.69
C GLY A 610 14.42 -59.63 -17.23
N THR A 611 15.03 -60.72 -16.81
CA THR A 611 16.28 -61.28 -17.29
C THR A 611 16.14 -61.56 -18.80
N LEU A 612 16.85 -60.84 -19.62
CA LEU A 612 17.07 -61.25 -21.03
C LEU A 612 18.05 -62.39 -21.03
N GLN A 613 17.54 -63.63 -21.27
CA GLN A 613 18.33 -64.78 -21.68
C GLN A 613 18.86 -64.57 -23.11
N GLN A 614 20.18 -64.59 -23.23
CA GLN A 614 20.85 -64.78 -24.49
C GLN A 614 20.56 -66.20 -24.99
N GLY A 615 20.15 -66.29 -26.21
CA GLY A 615 20.00 -67.58 -26.97
C GLY A 615 20.25 -67.37 -28.43
N ARG A 616 21.46 -67.77 -28.85
CA ARG A 616 21.97 -68.11 -30.19
C ARG A 616 21.69 -67.22 -31.39
#